data_4dea24de1c983cc1b70730a6a9ad685e
#
_entry.id   4dea24de1c983cc1b70730a6a9ad685e
#
_cell.length_a   1.000
_cell.length_b   1.000
_cell.length_c   1.000
_cell.angle_alpha   90.00
_cell.angle_beta   90.00
_cell.angle_gamma   90.00
#
_symmetry.space_group_name_H-M   'P 1'
#
loop_
_entity.id
_entity.type
_entity.pdbx_description
1 polymer ?
#
loop_
_entity_poly.entity_id
_entity_poly.type
_entity_poly.pdbx_seq_one_letter_code
_entity_poly.pdbx_strand_id
1 'polypeptide(L)'
;MNFVPMIELTRNGISECVHMGALAVTDTEGKLIAHAGNPNWLCFTRSTLKALQALPLMQSGGAQQFGFTSKELALMCASHNGEDMHVEQVSSILKKSGTTYKQMHCGCHVPYRFSFNDLPLPDGFEYDERHHNCSGKHSGFLAYCALHSLPTETYTDLTHPLQLQVRKAVADVAGIASDAMAWGIDGCSAPNFAMPLSNLAQAYARLAQPESNNEYGASLKLLGEAMSAHPELVSGTGRNDADFMRIGRGDWVTKVGADGVQVIASRARGQALALKIADGNKPALFAASIEALDQLGWLDSEQQEALKPWRSAALKNIKGAEVGERRSIFQIQMA
;
A
#
# COMPACT_ATOMS: atom_id res chain seq x y z
N MET A 1 16.63 -10.30 -18.21
CA MET A 1 16.81 -9.78 -16.83
C MET A 1 15.44 -9.44 -16.27
N ASN A 2 15.22 -9.65 -14.97
CA ASN A 2 13.93 -9.32 -14.35
C ASN A 2 13.77 -7.82 -14.07
N PHE A 3 14.87 -7.09 -13.88
CA PHE A 3 14.89 -5.66 -13.59
C PHE A 3 15.61 -4.87 -14.70
N VAL A 4 15.23 -3.61 -14.85
CA VAL A 4 15.91 -2.61 -15.67
C VAL A 4 16.40 -1.46 -14.79
N PRO A 5 17.44 -0.70 -15.21
CA PRO A 5 17.81 0.55 -14.57
C PRO A 5 16.62 1.52 -14.61
N MET A 6 16.19 2.04 -13.46
CA MET A 6 15.04 2.95 -13.39
C MET A 6 15.42 4.35 -12.97
N ILE A 7 16.20 4.44 -11.91
CA ILE A 7 16.60 5.73 -11.33
C ILE A 7 18.10 5.72 -11.14
N GLU A 8 18.78 6.78 -11.55
CA GLU A 8 20.18 6.99 -11.21
C GLU A 8 20.37 8.22 -10.33
N LEU A 9 21.39 8.18 -9.51
CA LEU A 9 21.94 9.31 -8.78
C LEU A 9 23.24 9.69 -9.43
N THR A 10 23.41 10.97 -9.75
CA THR A 10 24.67 11.46 -10.35
C THR A 10 25.46 12.31 -9.36
N ARG A 11 26.75 12.44 -9.62
CA ARG A 11 27.61 13.43 -8.99
C ARG A 11 28.42 14.13 -10.08
N ASN A 12 28.23 15.45 -10.17
CA ASN A 12 28.81 16.25 -11.25
C ASN A 12 28.55 15.63 -12.64
N GLY A 13 27.34 15.11 -12.88
CA GLY A 13 26.93 14.50 -14.14
C GLY A 13 27.38 13.05 -14.37
N ILE A 14 28.21 12.48 -13.47
CA ILE A 14 28.66 11.08 -13.54
C ILE A 14 27.70 10.22 -12.74
N SER A 15 27.23 9.10 -13.30
CA SER A 15 26.38 8.13 -12.61
C SER A 15 27.14 7.52 -11.42
N GLU A 16 26.62 7.72 -10.20
CA GLU A 16 27.20 7.22 -8.95
C GLU A 16 26.47 6.00 -8.41
N CYS A 17 25.12 6.01 -8.49
CA CYS A 17 24.27 4.89 -8.06
C CYS A 17 23.16 4.65 -9.07
N VAL A 18 22.75 3.38 -9.21
CA VAL A 18 21.62 2.99 -10.06
C VAL A 18 20.67 2.09 -9.27
N HIS A 19 19.40 2.50 -9.20
CA HIS A 19 18.33 1.71 -8.62
C HIS A 19 17.62 0.93 -9.73
N MET A 20 17.66 -0.39 -9.61
CA MET A 20 17.03 -1.33 -10.54
C MET A 20 15.58 -1.57 -10.13
N GLY A 21 14.68 -1.79 -11.11
CA GLY A 21 13.28 -2.09 -10.81
C GLY A 21 12.53 -2.72 -11.96
N ALA A 22 11.25 -2.99 -11.72
CA ALA A 22 10.30 -3.43 -12.73
C ALA A 22 8.93 -2.84 -12.42
N LEU A 23 8.12 -2.65 -13.44
CA LEU A 23 6.73 -2.24 -13.33
C LEU A 23 5.83 -3.00 -14.31
N ALA A 24 4.56 -3.10 -13.93
CA ALA A 24 3.49 -3.60 -14.77
C ALA A 24 2.28 -2.65 -14.67
N VAL A 25 1.63 -2.41 -15.80
CA VAL A 25 0.33 -1.74 -15.88
C VAL A 25 -0.67 -2.71 -16.47
N THR A 26 -1.78 -2.94 -15.77
CA THR A 26 -2.84 -3.82 -16.25
C THR A 26 -4.21 -3.19 -16.10
N ASP A 27 -5.20 -3.73 -16.85
CA ASP A 27 -6.61 -3.46 -16.62
C ASP A 27 -7.25 -4.47 -15.65
N THR A 28 -8.57 -4.39 -15.49
CA THR A 28 -9.36 -5.25 -14.59
C THR A 28 -9.39 -6.70 -15.02
N GLU A 29 -9.16 -7.00 -16.31
CA GLU A 29 -9.12 -8.34 -16.85
C GLU A 29 -7.73 -8.99 -16.74
N GLY A 30 -6.73 -8.20 -16.32
CA GLY A 30 -5.33 -8.62 -16.22
C GLY A 30 -4.57 -8.51 -17.54
N LYS A 31 -5.16 -7.85 -18.55
CA LYS A 31 -4.46 -7.54 -19.79
C LYS A 31 -3.31 -6.59 -19.48
N LEU A 32 -2.11 -6.99 -19.89
CA LEU A 32 -0.93 -6.12 -19.79
C LEU A 32 -1.10 -4.96 -20.76
N ILE A 33 -0.98 -3.75 -20.27
CA ILE A 33 -1.08 -2.50 -21.05
C ILE A 33 0.32 -1.94 -21.32
N ALA A 34 1.18 -1.97 -20.30
CA ALA A 34 2.53 -1.43 -20.39
C ALA A 34 3.44 -2.06 -19.33
N HIS A 35 4.75 -2.02 -19.54
CA HIS A 35 5.72 -2.52 -18.57
C HIS A 35 7.10 -1.87 -18.74
N ALA A 36 7.93 -2.01 -17.71
CA ALA A 36 9.37 -1.88 -17.80
C ALA A 36 10.01 -3.01 -16.97
N GLY A 37 11.03 -3.67 -17.50
CA GLY A 37 11.53 -4.92 -16.93
C GLY A 37 10.52 -6.06 -17.08
N ASN A 38 10.57 -7.04 -16.17
CA ASN A 38 9.67 -8.20 -16.21
C ASN A 38 8.37 -7.92 -15.46
N PRO A 39 7.20 -7.78 -16.13
CA PRO A 39 5.91 -7.56 -15.47
C PRO A 39 5.47 -8.75 -14.60
N ASN A 40 6.01 -9.94 -14.85
CA ASN A 40 5.73 -11.15 -14.10
C ASN A 40 6.78 -11.43 -13.00
N TRP A 41 7.58 -10.44 -12.63
CA TRP A 41 8.47 -10.56 -11.49
C TRP A 41 7.68 -10.90 -10.23
N LEU A 42 8.03 -12.03 -9.59
CA LEU A 42 7.44 -12.45 -8.33
C LEU A 42 7.97 -11.57 -7.19
N CYS A 43 7.10 -10.81 -6.56
CA CYS A 43 7.50 -9.97 -5.43
C CYS A 43 6.54 -10.12 -4.24
N PHE A 44 7.09 -10.01 -3.03
CA PHE A 44 6.26 -9.83 -1.84
C PHE A 44 5.56 -8.49 -1.91
N THR A 45 4.24 -8.52 -1.79
CA THR A 45 3.37 -7.36 -1.96
C THR A 45 3.40 -6.41 -0.76
N ARG A 46 3.79 -6.91 0.40
CA ARG A 46 3.88 -6.16 1.65
C ARG A 46 2.57 -5.40 1.94
N SER A 47 2.65 -4.21 2.43
CA SER A 47 1.47 -3.42 2.83
C SER A 47 0.55 -2.99 1.68
N THR A 48 0.86 -3.29 0.43
CA THR A 48 -0.07 -3.05 -0.68
C THR A 48 -1.29 -3.96 -0.62
N LEU A 49 -1.23 -5.10 0.07
CA LEU A 49 -2.39 -6.02 0.20
C LEU A 49 -3.46 -5.58 1.20
N LYS A 50 -3.25 -4.53 1.99
CA LYS A 50 -4.10 -4.28 3.17
C LYS A 50 -5.58 -4.08 2.84
N ALA A 51 -5.91 -3.42 1.73
CA ALA A 51 -7.30 -3.32 1.28
C ALA A 51 -7.91 -4.71 0.98
N LEU A 52 -7.15 -5.61 0.34
CA LEU A 52 -7.60 -6.96 0.04
C LEU A 52 -7.69 -7.84 1.30
N GLN A 53 -6.82 -7.61 2.29
CA GLN A 53 -6.83 -8.31 3.57
C GLN A 53 -8.06 -7.94 4.43
N ALA A 54 -8.71 -6.80 4.18
CA ALA A 54 -9.96 -6.40 4.84
C ALA A 54 -11.21 -7.07 4.23
N LEU A 55 -11.12 -7.64 3.02
CA LEU A 55 -12.26 -8.20 2.28
C LEU A 55 -13.05 -9.27 3.06
N PRO A 56 -12.42 -10.24 3.76
CA PRO A 56 -13.19 -11.23 4.50
C PRO A 56 -14.17 -10.62 5.52
N LEU A 57 -13.75 -9.58 6.24
CA LEU A 57 -14.61 -8.87 7.19
C LEU A 57 -15.76 -8.15 6.46
N MET A 58 -15.48 -7.51 5.31
CA MET A 58 -16.49 -6.84 4.51
C MET A 58 -17.52 -7.83 3.96
N GLN A 59 -17.05 -8.93 3.36
CA GLN A 59 -17.91 -9.99 2.79
C GLN A 59 -18.81 -10.67 3.81
N SER A 60 -18.35 -10.75 5.05
CA SER A 60 -19.13 -11.29 6.16
C SER A 60 -20.15 -10.30 6.76
N GLY A 61 -20.31 -9.12 6.18
CA GLY A 61 -21.20 -8.08 6.70
C GLY A 61 -20.70 -7.39 7.97
N GLY A 62 -19.42 -7.59 8.33
CA GLY A 62 -18.86 -7.06 9.57
C GLY A 62 -18.88 -5.53 9.65
N ALA A 63 -18.74 -4.84 8.51
CA ALA A 63 -18.84 -3.38 8.48
C ALA A 63 -20.20 -2.87 8.98
N GLN A 64 -21.28 -3.50 8.52
CA GLN A 64 -22.65 -3.16 8.92
C GLN A 64 -22.93 -3.62 10.35
N GLN A 65 -22.54 -4.83 10.72
CA GLN A 65 -22.81 -5.41 12.02
C GLN A 65 -22.17 -4.60 13.15
N PHE A 66 -20.95 -4.16 12.99
CA PHE A 66 -20.25 -3.33 13.99
C PHE A 66 -20.48 -1.83 13.80
N GLY A 67 -21.15 -1.41 12.73
CA GLY A 67 -21.36 -0.01 12.41
C GLY A 67 -20.04 0.75 12.15
N PHE A 68 -19.13 0.14 11.39
CA PHE A 68 -17.87 0.78 11.04
C PHE A 68 -18.08 1.94 10.07
N THR A 69 -17.44 3.05 10.37
CA THR A 69 -17.45 4.25 9.56
C THR A 69 -16.43 4.17 8.42
N SER A 70 -16.57 5.03 7.42
CA SER A 70 -15.59 5.17 6.32
C SER A 70 -14.16 5.44 6.83
N LYS A 71 -13.99 6.19 7.94
CA LYS A 71 -12.68 6.41 8.57
C LYS A 71 -12.05 5.13 9.10
N GLU A 72 -12.83 4.29 9.77
CA GLU A 72 -12.37 3.01 10.29
C GLU A 72 -12.02 2.04 9.17
N LEU A 73 -12.80 2.01 8.07
CA LEU A 73 -12.49 1.21 6.89
C LEU A 73 -11.19 1.66 6.21
N ALA A 74 -10.97 2.97 6.07
CA ALA A 74 -9.70 3.50 5.55
C ALA A 74 -8.51 3.07 6.41
N LEU A 75 -8.67 3.10 7.73
CA LEU A 75 -7.61 2.68 8.66
C LEU A 75 -7.30 1.19 8.57
N MET A 76 -8.28 0.31 8.30
CA MET A 76 -8.01 -1.11 8.06
C MET A 76 -7.09 -1.35 6.86
N CYS A 77 -7.05 -0.42 5.91
CA CYS A 77 -6.16 -0.44 4.73
C CYS A 77 -4.80 0.25 4.98
N ALA A 78 -4.55 0.77 6.18
CA ALA A 78 -3.48 1.71 6.46
C ALA A 78 -2.11 1.08 6.70
N SER A 79 -1.07 1.88 6.37
CA SER A 79 0.27 1.78 6.95
C SER A 79 0.60 3.13 7.56
N HIS A 80 0.03 3.37 8.74
CA HIS A 80 -0.07 4.72 9.30
C HIS A 80 1.13 5.14 10.15
N ASN A 81 1.20 6.44 10.43
CA ASN A 81 2.28 7.04 11.22
C ASN A 81 2.13 6.86 12.74
N GLY A 82 1.03 6.31 13.25
CA GLY A 82 0.77 6.23 14.69
C GLY A 82 0.44 7.60 15.30
N GLU A 83 -0.19 8.50 14.52
CA GLU A 83 -0.72 9.78 14.99
C GLU A 83 -2.01 9.56 15.81
N ASP A 84 -2.41 10.55 16.60
CA ASP A 84 -3.57 10.44 17.52
C ASP A 84 -4.85 10.04 16.75
N MET A 85 -5.08 10.62 15.55
CA MET A 85 -6.21 10.26 14.69
C MET A 85 -6.24 8.78 14.31
N HIS A 86 -5.08 8.13 14.18
CA HIS A 86 -4.99 6.69 13.87
C HIS A 86 -5.33 5.86 15.10
N VAL A 87 -4.74 6.21 16.26
CA VAL A 87 -4.96 5.53 17.53
C VAL A 87 -6.42 5.61 17.98
N GLU A 88 -7.07 6.76 17.74
CA GLU A 88 -8.50 6.94 17.97
C GLU A 88 -9.34 5.98 17.13
N GLN A 89 -9.07 5.86 15.83
CA GLN A 89 -9.83 4.94 14.97
C GLN A 89 -9.55 3.46 15.32
N VAL A 90 -8.29 3.09 15.64
CA VAL A 90 -7.98 1.73 16.14
C VAL A 90 -8.77 1.43 17.39
N SER A 91 -8.78 2.35 18.36
CA SER A 91 -9.50 2.20 19.62
C SER A 91 -11.02 2.08 19.40
N SER A 92 -11.56 2.83 18.43
CA SER A 92 -12.97 2.75 18.04
C SER A 92 -13.34 1.38 17.44
N ILE A 93 -12.51 0.86 16.51
CA ILE A 93 -12.73 -0.47 15.91
C ILE A 93 -12.73 -1.54 16.99
N LEU A 94 -11.73 -1.54 17.88
CA LEU A 94 -11.62 -2.51 18.96
C LEU A 94 -12.83 -2.45 19.91
N LYS A 95 -13.25 -1.24 20.31
CA LYS A 95 -14.42 -1.04 21.16
C LYS A 95 -15.70 -1.59 20.52
N LYS A 96 -15.92 -1.30 19.23
CA LYS A 96 -17.12 -1.75 18.50
C LYS A 96 -17.16 -3.26 18.33
N SER A 97 -16.01 -3.89 18.11
CA SER A 97 -15.91 -5.35 17.96
C SER A 97 -15.82 -6.12 19.29
N GLY A 98 -15.75 -5.41 20.44
CA GLY A 98 -15.60 -6.06 21.76
C GLY A 98 -14.22 -6.69 21.97
N THR A 99 -13.19 -6.24 21.22
CA THR A 99 -11.82 -6.73 21.32
C THR A 99 -10.91 -5.70 21.97
N THR A 100 -9.65 -6.06 22.24
CA THR A 100 -8.68 -5.18 22.90
C THR A 100 -7.34 -5.18 22.19
N TYR A 101 -6.54 -4.10 22.36
CA TYR A 101 -5.20 -3.99 21.78
C TYR A 101 -4.24 -5.07 22.30
N LYS A 102 -4.46 -5.61 23.52
CA LYS A 102 -3.68 -6.71 24.09
C LYS A 102 -3.79 -8.03 23.32
N GLN A 103 -4.80 -8.15 22.47
CA GLN A 103 -4.99 -9.31 21.57
C GLN A 103 -4.26 -9.11 20.24
N MET A 104 -3.66 -7.94 20.01
CA MET A 104 -2.92 -7.69 18.75
C MET A 104 -1.57 -8.39 18.75
N HIS A 105 -1.26 -9.09 17.66
CA HIS A 105 0.02 -9.78 17.44
C HIS A 105 0.98 -9.01 16.51
N CYS A 106 0.69 -7.75 16.21
CA CYS A 106 1.56 -6.94 15.34
C CYS A 106 2.86 -6.50 16.03
N GLY A 107 2.93 -6.60 17.34
CA GLY A 107 4.00 -6.00 18.12
C GLY A 107 3.87 -4.48 18.21
N CYS A 108 4.91 -3.84 18.73
CA CYS A 108 4.96 -2.40 18.90
C CYS A 108 6.30 -1.85 18.41
N HIS A 109 6.30 -0.65 17.86
CA HIS A 109 7.51 0.09 17.46
C HIS A 109 7.30 1.58 17.70
N VAL A 110 8.39 2.34 17.76
CA VAL A 110 8.33 3.81 17.81
C VAL A 110 7.41 4.30 16.68
N PRO A 111 6.38 5.10 16.97
CA PRO A 111 5.46 5.58 15.95
C PRO A 111 6.19 6.29 14.80
N TYR A 112 5.80 6.01 13.56
CA TYR A 112 6.49 6.54 12.38
C TYR A 112 6.45 8.07 12.29
N ARG A 113 5.49 8.74 12.95
CA ARG A 113 5.50 10.20 13.09
C ARG A 113 6.77 10.75 13.72
N PHE A 114 7.45 9.96 14.54
CA PHE A 114 8.74 10.31 15.14
C PHE A 114 9.91 9.73 14.34
N SER A 115 9.93 8.41 14.12
CA SER A 115 11.08 7.72 13.53
C SER A 115 11.35 8.07 12.07
N PHE A 116 10.34 8.45 11.27
CA PHE A 116 10.56 8.86 9.87
C PHE A 116 11.02 10.31 9.72
N ASN A 117 10.85 11.11 10.76
CA ASN A 117 11.26 12.51 10.78
C ASN A 117 12.47 12.76 11.68
N ASP A 118 13.13 11.68 12.16
CA ASP A 118 14.25 11.76 13.11
C ASP A 118 13.94 12.62 14.35
N LEU A 119 12.65 12.58 14.78
CA LEU A 119 12.21 13.33 15.97
C LEU A 119 12.37 12.47 17.22
N PRO A 120 12.84 13.06 18.33
CA PRO A 120 12.84 12.38 19.62
C PRO A 120 11.42 12.15 20.11
N LEU A 121 11.24 11.09 20.90
CA LEU A 121 10.00 10.91 21.65
C LEU A 121 9.87 12.02 22.70
N PRO A 122 8.67 12.62 22.84
CA PRO A 122 8.41 13.54 23.95
C PRO A 122 8.59 12.85 25.32
N ASP A 123 9.02 13.60 26.32
CA ASP A 123 9.14 13.08 27.67
C ASP A 123 7.81 12.52 28.17
N GLY A 124 7.82 11.28 28.69
CA GLY A 124 6.63 10.60 29.18
C GLY A 124 5.66 10.11 28.10
N PHE A 125 6.03 10.17 26.80
CA PHE A 125 5.19 9.63 25.76
C PHE A 125 5.18 8.09 25.81
N GLU A 126 4.00 7.51 26.06
CA GLU A 126 3.79 6.07 26.05
C GLU A 126 3.14 5.65 24.73
N TYR A 127 3.52 4.48 24.21
CA TYR A 127 2.93 3.90 23.01
C TYR A 127 2.79 2.38 23.17
N ASP A 128 1.79 1.85 22.49
CA ASP A 128 1.41 0.43 22.52
C ASP A 128 1.09 -0.07 21.10
N GLU A 129 0.56 -1.28 20.97
CA GLU A 129 0.25 -1.93 19.71
C GLU A 129 -0.68 -1.11 18.80
N ARG A 130 -1.49 -0.19 19.36
CA ARG A 130 -2.36 0.71 18.57
C ARG A 130 -1.57 1.71 17.72
N HIS A 131 -0.35 2.03 18.15
CA HIS A 131 0.56 2.93 17.41
C HIS A 131 1.33 2.23 16.29
N HIS A 132 1.34 0.88 16.27
CA HIS A 132 1.99 0.12 15.21
C HIS A 132 1.33 0.43 13.86
N ASN A 133 2.13 0.63 12.82
CA ASN A 133 1.65 1.02 11.48
C ASN A 133 0.66 0.04 10.82
N CYS A 134 0.53 -1.17 11.34
CA CYS A 134 -0.41 -2.18 10.89
C CYS A 134 -1.61 -2.39 11.82
N SER A 135 -1.73 -1.63 12.92
CA SER A 135 -2.76 -1.86 13.94
C SER A 135 -4.18 -1.75 13.39
N GLY A 136 -4.41 -0.89 12.39
CA GLY A 136 -5.70 -0.81 11.69
C GLY A 136 -6.09 -2.14 11.02
N LYS A 137 -5.16 -2.79 10.32
CA LYS A 137 -5.38 -4.12 9.75
C LYS A 137 -5.64 -5.16 10.83
N HIS A 138 -4.83 -5.16 11.90
CA HIS A 138 -4.99 -6.13 13.00
C HIS A 138 -6.28 -5.93 13.77
N SER A 139 -6.75 -4.70 13.96
CA SER A 139 -8.09 -4.45 14.54
C SER A 139 -9.22 -5.00 13.65
N GLY A 140 -9.08 -4.90 12.32
CA GLY A 140 -9.99 -5.55 11.38
C GLY A 140 -9.97 -7.08 11.46
N PHE A 141 -8.79 -7.68 11.64
CA PHE A 141 -8.64 -9.13 11.84
C PHE A 141 -9.30 -9.59 13.15
N LEU A 142 -9.11 -8.86 14.24
CA LEU A 142 -9.76 -9.14 15.51
C LEU A 142 -11.28 -8.98 15.42
N ALA A 143 -11.76 -7.97 14.69
CA ALA A 143 -13.19 -7.82 14.43
C ALA A 143 -13.78 -9.01 13.64
N TYR A 144 -13.05 -9.54 12.65
CA TYR A 144 -13.46 -10.76 11.95
C TYR A 144 -13.51 -11.97 12.91
N CYS A 145 -12.50 -12.13 13.75
CA CYS A 145 -12.49 -13.21 14.75
C CYS A 145 -13.69 -13.10 15.71
N ALA A 146 -13.98 -11.89 16.20
CA ALA A 146 -15.14 -11.65 17.06
C ALA A 146 -16.48 -11.96 16.36
N LEU A 147 -16.62 -11.54 15.08
CA LEU A 147 -17.82 -11.81 14.27
C LEU A 147 -18.11 -13.30 14.11
N HIS A 148 -17.07 -14.11 13.97
CA HIS A 148 -17.16 -15.54 13.70
C HIS A 148 -16.86 -16.41 14.92
N SER A 149 -16.71 -15.83 16.11
CA SER A 149 -16.35 -16.54 17.35
C SER A 149 -15.09 -17.41 17.20
N LEU A 150 -14.08 -16.89 16.49
CA LEU A 150 -12.80 -17.55 16.26
C LEU A 150 -11.77 -17.18 17.34
N PRO A 151 -10.79 -18.06 17.64
CA PRO A 151 -9.73 -17.75 18.60
C PRO A 151 -8.87 -16.58 18.11
N THR A 152 -8.52 -15.69 19.03
CA THR A 152 -7.66 -14.53 18.71
C THR A 152 -6.17 -14.81 18.94
N GLU A 153 -5.81 -15.91 19.58
CA GLU A 153 -4.43 -16.26 19.93
C GLU A 153 -3.60 -16.69 18.71
N THR A 154 -4.26 -17.15 17.65
CA THR A 154 -3.60 -17.72 16.47
C THR A 154 -4.05 -17.06 15.15
N TYR A 155 -4.69 -15.90 15.20
CA TYR A 155 -5.25 -15.25 14.00
C TYR A 155 -4.19 -14.86 12.95
N THR A 156 -2.92 -14.86 13.30
CA THR A 156 -1.81 -14.65 12.38
C THR A 156 -1.26 -15.93 11.74
N ASP A 157 -1.71 -17.10 12.19
CA ASP A 157 -1.25 -18.37 11.63
C ASP A 157 -1.86 -18.60 10.24
N LEU A 158 -1.05 -19.05 9.28
CA LEU A 158 -1.50 -19.22 7.89
C LEU A 158 -2.71 -20.18 7.77
N THR A 159 -2.83 -21.15 8.68
CA THR A 159 -3.92 -22.15 8.71
C THR A 159 -5.15 -21.67 9.48
N HIS A 160 -5.09 -20.49 10.13
CA HIS A 160 -6.25 -19.95 10.82
C HIS A 160 -7.38 -19.63 9.82
N PRO A 161 -8.66 -19.87 10.16
CA PRO A 161 -9.79 -19.65 9.24
C PRO A 161 -9.82 -18.24 8.62
N LEU A 162 -9.48 -17.19 9.38
CA LEU A 162 -9.34 -15.84 8.85
C LEU A 162 -8.29 -15.79 7.73
N GLN A 163 -7.08 -16.34 7.94
CA GLN A 163 -5.99 -16.22 6.96
C GLN A 163 -6.25 -17.06 5.71
N LEU A 164 -7.01 -18.14 5.82
CA LEU A 164 -7.49 -18.90 4.65
C LEU A 164 -8.45 -18.05 3.81
N GLN A 165 -9.37 -17.32 4.45
CA GLN A 165 -10.26 -16.40 3.73
C GLN A 165 -9.52 -15.19 3.14
N VAL A 166 -8.53 -14.64 3.86
CA VAL A 166 -7.64 -13.61 3.32
C VAL A 166 -6.90 -14.10 2.07
N ARG A 167 -6.30 -15.29 2.15
CA ARG A 167 -5.59 -15.88 1.01
C ARG A 167 -6.50 -16.08 -0.19
N LYS A 168 -7.72 -16.60 0.04
CA LYS A 168 -8.74 -16.78 -1.01
C LYS A 168 -9.09 -15.44 -1.64
N ALA A 169 -9.48 -14.44 -0.85
CA ALA A 169 -9.90 -13.13 -1.36
C ALA A 169 -8.78 -12.42 -2.15
N VAL A 170 -7.55 -12.50 -1.66
CA VAL A 170 -6.37 -11.96 -2.36
C VAL A 170 -6.17 -12.65 -3.71
N ALA A 171 -6.24 -13.98 -3.75
CA ALA A 171 -6.06 -14.78 -4.95
C ALA A 171 -7.14 -14.45 -6.01
N ASP A 172 -8.40 -14.43 -5.60
CA ASP A 172 -9.55 -14.17 -6.47
C ASP A 172 -9.48 -12.77 -7.08
N VAL A 173 -9.20 -11.75 -6.24
CA VAL A 173 -9.11 -10.37 -6.73
C VAL A 173 -7.86 -10.14 -7.58
N ALA A 174 -6.76 -10.80 -7.29
CA ALA A 174 -5.53 -10.74 -8.10
C ALA A 174 -5.58 -11.60 -9.37
N GLY A 175 -6.60 -12.44 -9.56
CA GLY A 175 -6.72 -13.32 -10.73
C GLY A 175 -5.61 -14.38 -10.79
N ILE A 176 -5.21 -14.92 -9.65
CA ILE A 176 -4.16 -15.95 -9.52
C ILE A 176 -4.67 -17.13 -8.71
N ALA A 177 -4.23 -18.34 -9.04
CA ALA A 177 -4.57 -19.50 -8.23
C ALA A 177 -3.97 -19.37 -6.81
N SER A 178 -4.77 -19.70 -5.80
CA SER A 178 -4.37 -19.53 -4.39
C SER A 178 -3.10 -20.31 -4.01
N ASP A 179 -2.89 -21.47 -4.61
CA ASP A 179 -1.71 -22.32 -4.41
C ASP A 179 -0.46 -21.82 -5.17
N ALA A 180 -0.65 -20.99 -6.19
CA ALA A 180 0.44 -20.35 -6.93
C ALA A 180 1.07 -19.16 -6.17
N MET A 181 0.41 -18.65 -5.14
CA MET A 181 0.97 -17.57 -4.32
C MET A 181 1.96 -18.13 -3.30
N ALA A 182 3.22 -17.74 -3.42
CA ALA A 182 4.18 -17.92 -2.34
C ALA A 182 3.81 -17.03 -1.14
N TRP A 183 4.27 -17.41 0.05
CA TRP A 183 3.99 -16.64 1.26
C TRP A 183 5.20 -16.55 2.18
N GLY A 184 5.17 -15.59 3.07
CA GLY A 184 6.14 -15.38 4.13
C GLY A 184 5.50 -14.62 5.28
N ILE A 185 6.22 -14.43 6.37
CA ILE A 185 5.74 -13.66 7.52
C ILE A 185 6.17 -12.21 7.33
N ASP A 186 5.21 -11.27 7.45
CA ASP A 186 5.49 -9.83 7.41
C ASP A 186 6.03 -9.33 8.77
N GLY A 187 6.58 -8.11 8.78
CA GLY A 187 7.09 -7.47 10.00
C GLY A 187 6.04 -7.30 11.11
N CYS A 188 4.75 -7.40 10.79
CA CYS A 188 3.64 -7.38 11.75
C CYS A 188 3.15 -8.79 12.13
N SER A 189 3.91 -9.83 11.88
CA SER A 189 3.62 -11.24 12.16
C SER A 189 2.47 -11.87 11.33
N ALA A 190 1.74 -11.10 10.53
CA ALA A 190 0.71 -11.67 9.66
C ALA A 190 1.31 -12.27 8.38
N PRO A 191 0.64 -13.27 7.75
CA PRO A 191 1.04 -13.75 6.43
C PRO A 191 1.05 -12.64 5.39
N ASN A 192 2.06 -12.69 4.53
CA ASN A 192 2.24 -11.82 3.37
C ASN A 192 2.45 -12.68 2.13
N PHE A 193 1.78 -12.35 1.04
CA PHE A 193 1.81 -13.14 -0.18
C PHE A 193 2.72 -12.50 -1.23
N ALA A 194 3.40 -13.34 -2.00
CA ALA A 194 4.16 -12.93 -3.17
C ALA A 194 3.41 -13.37 -4.43
N MET A 195 3.34 -12.46 -5.38
CA MET A 195 2.69 -12.66 -6.68
C MET A 195 3.39 -11.87 -7.78
N PRO A 196 3.15 -12.16 -9.06
CA PRO A 196 3.63 -11.32 -10.16
C PRO A 196 3.15 -9.87 -10.03
N LEU A 197 3.98 -8.91 -10.45
CA LEU A 197 3.59 -7.48 -10.44
C LEU A 197 2.32 -7.23 -11.25
N SER A 198 2.14 -7.92 -12.38
CA SER A 198 0.93 -7.84 -13.20
C SER A 198 -0.35 -8.21 -12.43
N ASN A 199 -0.30 -9.25 -11.60
CA ASN A 199 -1.45 -9.64 -10.76
C ASN A 199 -1.71 -8.65 -9.63
N LEU A 200 -0.66 -8.06 -9.05
CA LEU A 200 -0.83 -6.98 -8.08
C LEU A 200 -1.46 -5.74 -8.71
N ALA A 201 -1.05 -5.37 -9.93
CA ALA A 201 -1.68 -4.30 -10.70
C ALA A 201 -3.15 -4.62 -11.00
N GLN A 202 -3.47 -5.83 -11.47
CA GLN A 202 -4.84 -6.26 -11.72
C GLN A 202 -5.74 -6.13 -10.49
N ALA A 203 -5.24 -6.54 -9.33
CA ALA A 203 -5.99 -6.43 -8.08
C ALA A 203 -6.38 -4.97 -7.77
N TYR A 204 -5.48 -4.02 -8.05
CA TYR A 204 -5.75 -2.60 -7.85
C TYR A 204 -6.58 -1.97 -8.96
N ALA A 205 -6.48 -2.44 -10.20
CA ALA A 205 -7.41 -2.05 -11.27
C ALA A 205 -8.86 -2.41 -10.87
N ARG A 206 -9.08 -3.61 -10.29
CA ARG A 206 -10.38 -4.05 -9.76
C ARG A 206 -10.82 -3.26 -8.53
N LEU A 207 -9.90 -2.82 -7.68
CA LEU A 207 -10.23 -1.91 -6.57
C LEU A 207 -10.69 -0.53 -7.06
N ALA A 208 -10.13 -0.04 -8.16
CA ALA A 208 -10.51 1.23 -8.78
C ALA A 208 -11.82 1.12 -9.58
N GLN A 209 -12.10 -0.05 -10.17
CA GLN A 209 -13.30 -0.37 -10.97
C GLN A 209 -14.03 -1.57 -10.33
N PRO A 210 -14.66 -1.38 -9.16
CA PRO A 210 -15.20 -2.49 -8.36
C PRO A 210 -16.34 -3.24 -9.04
N GLU A 211 -17.06 -2.62 -9.95
CA GLU A 211 -18.12 -3.24 -10.77
C GLU A 211 -17.61 -4.32 -11.71
N SER A 212 -16.31 -4.35 -11.98
CA SER A 212 -15.66 -5.40 -12.78
C SER A 212 -15.57 -6.74 -12.03
N ASN A 213 -15.87 -6.78 -10.73
CA ASN A 213 -15.79 -7.97 -9.90
C ASN A 213 -17.11 -8.26 -9.20
N ASN A 214 -17.83 -9.28 -9.66
CA ASN A 214 -19.16 -9.61 -9.16
C ASN A 214 -19.14 -10.11 -7.70
N GLU A 215 -18.10 -10.84 -7.26
CA GLU A 215 -18.04 -11.41 -5.92
C GLU A 215 -17.65 -10.37 -4.86
N TYR A 216 -16.61 -9.57 -5.14
CA TYR A 216 -16.03 -8.63 -4.17
C TYR A 216 -16.38 -7.16 -4.44
N GLY A 217 -17.09 -6.86 -5.51
CA GLY A 217 -17.30 -5.49 -6.01
C GLY A 217 -17.85 -4.53 -4.96
N ALA A 218 -18.89 -4.91 -4.23
CA ALA A 218 -19.44 -4.05 -3.17
C ALA A 218 -18.43 -3.74 -2.05
N SER A 219 -17.63 -4.73 -1.66
CA SER A 219 -16.59 -4.59 -0.64
C SER A 219 -15.41 -3.77 -1.12
N LEU A 220 -14.95 -3.99 -2.36
CA LEU A 220 -13.89 -3.21 -3.01
C LEU A 220 -14.30 -1.74 -3.13
N LYS A 221 -15.56 -1.46 -3.50
CA LYS A 221 -16.11 -0.11 -3.57
C LYS A 221 -16.01 0.61 -2.23
N LEU A 222 -16.53 -0.01 -1.16
CA LEU A 222 -16.50 0.57 0.18
C LEU A 222 -15.07 0.89 0.63
N LEU A 223 -14.12 -0.04 0.43
CA LEU A 223 -12.73 0.14 0.82
C LEU A 223 -12.02 1.20 -0.04
N GLY A 224 -12.18 1.15 -1.35
CA GLY A 224 -11.57 2.12 -2.26
C GLY A 224 -12.08 3.54 -2.06
N GLU A 225 -13.39 3.71 -1.82
CA GLU A 225 -13.99 5.00 -1.48
C GLU A 225 -13.49 5.52 -0.12
N ALA A 226 -13.42 4.64 0.89
CA ALA A 226 -12.90 4.98 2.20
C ALA A 226 -11.44 5.45 2.16
N MET A 227 -10.59 4.73 1.43
CA MET A 227 -9.17 5.12 1.25
C MET A 227 -9.04 6.51 0.62
N SER A 228 -9.80 6.80 -0.43
CA SER A 228 -9.73 8.09 -1.13
C SER A 228 -10.37 9.24 -0.37
N ALA A 229 -11.41 8.96 0.44
CA ALA A 229 -12.05 9.96 1.27
C ALA A 229 -11.22 10.34 2.52
N HIS A 230 -10.35 9.43 2.99
CA HIS A 230 -9.56 9.61 4.20
C HIS A 230 -8.08 9.22 3.98
N PRO A 231 -7.38 9.87 3.03
CA PRO A 231 -6.03 9.47 2.65
C PRO A 231 -5.01 9.61 3.79
N GLU A 232 -5.22 10.55 4.73
CA GLU A 232 -4.38 10.69 5.94
C GLU A 232 -4.49 9.47 6.85
N LEU A 233 -5.68 8.88 6.97
CA LEU A 233 -5.87 7.68 7.75
C LEU A 233 -5.22 6.45 7.12
N VAL A 234 -5.01 6.44 5.79
CA VAL A 234 -4.32 5.34 5.09
C VAL A 234 -2.82 5.35 5.34
N SER A 235 -2.21 6.52 5.55
CA SER A 235 -0.74 6.61 5.69
C SER A 235 -0.26 7.58 6.78
N GLY A 236 -0.85 8.76 6.89
CA GLY A 236 -0.45 9.79 7.84
C GLY A 236 -0.03 11.09 7.15
N THR A 237 0.18 12.09 7.97
CA THR A 237 0.60 13.42 7.53
C THR A 237 1.96 13.38 6.85
N GLY A 238 2.08 14.03 5.68
CA GLY A 238 3.33 14.12 4.92
C GLY A 238 3.78 12.79 4.29
N ARG A 239 2.88 11.83 4.10
CA ARG A 239 3.17 10.55 3.46
C ARG A 239 2.71 10.52 2.01
N ASN A 240 3.46 9.80 1.18
CA ASN A 240 3.22 9.70 -0.25
C ASN A 240 1.81 9.24 -0.62
N ASP A 241 1.25 8.21 0.04
CA ASP A 241 -0.10 7.72 -0.32
C ASP A 241 -1.16 8.79 -0.07
N ALA A 242 -1.05 9.56 1.04
CA ALA A 242 -1.97 10.66 1.32
C ALA A 242 -1.87 11.77 0.26
N ASP A 243 -0.65 12.17 -0.08
CA ASP A 243 -0.42 13.23 -1.07
C ASP A 243 -0.84 12.77 -2.48
N PHE A 244 -0.50 11.54 -2.88
CA PHE A 244 -0.85 11.00 -4.19
C PHE A 244 -2.37 10.89 -4.37
N MET A 245 -3.10 10.41 -3.35
CA MET A 245 -4.57 10.35 -3.42
C MET A 245 -5.20 11.75 -3.48
N ARG A 246 -4.67 12.75 -2.74
CA ARG A 246 -5.14 14.14 -2.84
C ARG A 246 -4.87 14.73 -4.22
N ILE A 247 -3.64 14.57 -4.72
CA ILE A 247 -3.23 15.07 -6.05
C ILE A 247 -4.03 14.37 -7.15
N GLY A 248 -4.38 13.09 -6.95
CA GLY A 248 -5.24 12.32 -7.84
C GLY A 248 -6.70 12.78 -7.89
N ARG A 249 -7.11 13.71 -7.01
CA ARG A 249 -8.43 14.37 -7.03
C ARG A 249 -9.61 13.39 -7.17
N GLY A 250 -9.56 12.28 -6.42
CA GLY A 250 -10.58 11.22 -6.41
C GLY A 250 -10.40 10.15 -7.49
N ASP A 251 -9.55 10.36 -8.49
CA ASP A 251 -9.24 9.35 -9.49
C ASP A 251 -8.34 8.23 -8.95
N TRP A 252 -7.35 8.59 -8.11
CA TRP A 252 -6.35 7.60 -7.70
C TRP A 252 -6.66 6.92 -6.38
N VAL A 253 -6.41 5.60 -6.36
CA VAL A 253 -6.25 4.81 -5.13
C VAL A 253 -4.83 4.29 -5.09
N THR A 254 -4.10 4.63 -4.02
CA THR A 254 -2.67 4.27 -3.93
C THR A 254 -2.35 3.56 -2.64
N LYS A 255 -1.31 2.71 -2.69
CA LYS A 255 -0.75 2.09 -1.51
C LYS A 255 0.72 1.76 -1.68
N VAL A 256 1.53 2.26 -0.76
CA VAL A 256 2.93 1.88 -0.64
C VAL A 256 3.08 0.62 0.23
N GLY A 257 3.99 -0.26 -0.17
CA GLY A 257 4.50 -1.39 0.60
C GLY A 257 5.93 -1.16 1.05
N ALA A 258 6.35 -1.89 2.06
CA ALA A 258 7.76 -1.93 2.46
C ALA A 258 8.65 -2.45 1.31
N ASP A 259 9.95 -2.19 1.43
CA ASP A 259 10.97 -2.68 0.49
C ASP A 259 10.70 -2.33 -0.98
N GLY A 260 10.22 -1.11 -1.21
CA GLY A 260 10.14 -0.52 -2.55
C GLY A 260 9.02 -1.05 -3.44
N VAL A 261 7.84 -1.30 -2.89
CA VAL A 261 6.63 -1.65 -3.65
C VAL A 261 5.64 -0.47 -3.61
N GLN A 262 5.09 -0.09 -4.76
CA GLN A 262 4.04 0.92 -4.90
C GLN A 262 2.97 0.41 -5.87
N VAL A 263 1.71 0.71 -5.55
CA VAL A 263 0.59 0.55 -6.48
C VAL A 263 -0.17 1.86 -6.59
N ILE A 264 -0.59 2.19 -7.80
CA ILE A 264 -1.42 3.37 -8.11
C ILE A 264 -2.46 2.93 -9.13
N ALA A 265 -3.72 3.06 -8.78
CA ALA A 265 -4.84 2.73 -9.67
C ALA A 265 -5.61 4.00 -10.05
N SER A 266 -6.02 4.11 -11.32
CA SER A 266 -6.86 5.19 -11.84
C SER A 266 -8.27 4.65 -12.11
N ARG A 267 -9.25 5.26 -11.45
CA ARG A 267 -10.67 4.96 -11.69
C ARG A 267 -11.12 5.34 -13.09
N ALA A 268 -10.70 6.51 -13.55
CA ALA A 268 -11.08 7.00 -14.88
C ALA A 268 -10.59 6.10 -16.02
N ARG A 269 -9.47 5.41 -15.82
CA ARG A 269 -8.85 4.54 -16.83
C ARG A 269 -9.18 3.06 -16.65
N GLY A 270 -9.65 2.64 -15.47
CA GLY A 270 -9.82 1.22 -15.14
C GLY A 270 -8.49 0.44 -15.17
N GLN A 271 -7.39 1.10 -14.88
CA GLN A 271 -6.04 0.56 -14.96
C GLN A 271 -5.27 0.81 -13.66
N ALA A 272 -4.29 -0.02 -13.40
CA ALA A 272 -3.38 0.20 -12.29
C ALA A 272 -1.93 -0.14 -12.65
N LEU A 273 -1.03 0.63 -12.03
CA LEU A 273 0.41 0.45 -12.05
C LEU A 273 0.85 -0.25 -10.75
N ALA A 274 1.62 -1.32 -10.87
CA ALA A 274 2.41 -1.89 -9.77
C ALA A 274 3.90 -1.76 -10.10
N LEU A 275 4.69 -1.26 -9.14
CA LEU A 275 6.12 -0.98 -9.31
C LEU A 275 6.93 -1.56 -8.14
N LYS A 276 8.09 -2.12 -8.43
CA LYS A 276 9.06 -2.64 -7.47
C LYS A 276 10.45 -2.08 -7.77
N ILE A 277 11.04 -1.40 -6.79
CA ILE A 277 12.47 -1.08 -6.77
C ILE A 277 13.20 -2.20 -6.03
N ALA A 278 14.21 -2.79 -6.65
CA ALA A 278 14.83 -4.04 -6.21
C ALA A 278 15.48 -3.93 -4.82
N ASP A 279 16.18 -2.83 -4.55
CA ASP A 279 16.88 -2.55 -3.30
C ASP A 279 15.99 -1.90 -2.21
N GLY A 280 14.72 -1.63 -2.53
CA GLY A 280 13.78 -1.05 -1.57
C GLY A 280 13.93 0.45 -1.34
N ASN A 281 14.75 1.16 -2.10
CA ASN A 281 14.97 2.60 -1.95
C ASN A 281 13.69 3.41 -2.18
N LYS A 282 13.15 4.03 -1.11
CA LYS A 282 11.88 4.77 -1.17
C LYS A 282 11.94 6.01 -2.07
N PRO A 283 12.97 6.88 -1.97
CA PRO A 283 13.07 8.03 -2.88
C PRO A 283 13.11 7.63 -4.36
N ALA A 284 13.79 6.53 -4.71
CA ALA A 284 13.79 6.00 -6.06
C ALA A 284 12.41 5.44 -6.46
N LEU A 285 11.72 4.78 -5.54
CA LEU A 285 10.36 4.27 -5.75
C LEU A 285 9.39 5.40 -6.13
N PHE A 286 9.40 6.49 -5.38
CA PHE A 286 8.50 7.61 -5.64
C PHE A 286 8.84 8.32 -6.95
N ALA A 287 10.12 8.56 -7.21
CA ALA A 287 10.57 9.15 -8.47
C ALA A 287 10.17 8.28 -9.69
N ALA A 288 10.39 6.97 -9.60
CA ALA A 288 10.01 6.03 -10.66
C ALA A 288 8.49 5.94 -10.85
N SER A 289 7.71 6.01 -9.75
CA SER A 289 6.25 6.01 -9.83
C SER A 289 5.72 7.25 -10.57
N ILE A 290 6.25 8.44 -10.25
CA ILE A 290 5.84 9.69 -10.90
C ILE A 290 6.26 9.70 -12.37
N GLU A 291 7.47 9.26 -12.66
CA GLU A 291 7.94 9.12 -14.05
C GLU A 291 7.06 8.17 -14.85
N ALA A 292 6.65 7.04 -14.25
CA ALA A 292 5.75 6.10 -14.91
C ALA A 292 4.38 6.72 -15.20
N LEU A 293 3.81 7.49 -14.26
CA LEU A 293 2.55 8.19 -14.47
C LEU A 293 2.67 9.24 -15.60
N ASP A 294 3.80 9.93 -15.67
CA ASP A 294 4.10 10.92 -16.70
C ASP A 294 4.19 10.27 -18.09
N GLN A 295 4.99 9.22 -18.24
CA GLN A 295 5.13 8.48 -19.51
C GLN A 295 3.83 7.81 -19.97
N LEU A 296 2.95 7.42 -19.03
CA LEU A 296 1.62 6.87 -19.33
C LEU A 296 0.59 7.96 -19.71
N GLY A 297 0.94 9.24 -19.59
CA GLY A 297 0.00 10.35 -19.82
C GLY A 297 -1.10 10.42 -18.74
N TRP A 298 -0.78 10.03 -17.49
CA TRP A 298 -1.75 10.07 -16.39
C TRP A 298 -1.70 11.39 -15.61
N LEU A 299 -0.73 12.26 -15.91
CA LEU A 299 -0.52 13.53 -15.22
C LEU A 299 -0.95 14.72 -16.08
N ASP A 300 -1.72 15.62 -15.50
CA ASP A 300 -1.86 16.98 -16.02
C ASP A 300 -0.74 17.90 -15.46
N SER A 301 -0.68 19.15 -15.96
CA SER A 301 0.36 20.10 -15.56
C SER A 301 0.33 20.47 -14.08
N GLU A 302 -0.87 20.52 -13.46
CA GLU A 302 -1.02 20.81 -12.03
C GLU A 302 -0.52 19.65 -11.18
N GLN A 303 -0.84 18.42 -11.60
CA GLN A 303 -0.37 17.21 -10.93
C GLN A 303 1.16 17.05 -11.05
N GLN A 304 1.74 17.34 -12.23
CA GLN A 304 3.18 17.35 -12.41
C GLN A 304 3.87 18.33 -11.45
N GLU A 305 3.33 19.54 -11.30
CA GLU A 305 3.85 20.55 -10.37
C GLU A 305 3.73 20.09 -8.91
N ALA A 306 2.56 19.60 -8.52
CA ALA A 306 2.31 19.13 -7.16
C ALA A 306 3.15 17.93 -6.74
N LEU A 307 3.56 17.08 -7.69
CA LEU A 307 4.39 15.90 -7.45
C LEU A 307 5.89 16.17 -7.43
N LYS A 308 6.34 17.38 -7.80
CA LYS A 308 7.77 17.74 -7.80
C LYS A 308 8.51 17.39 -6.51
N PRO A 309 7.97 17.64 -5.30
CA PRO A 309 8.67 17.29 -4.04
C PRO A 309 9.00 15.81 -3.92
N TRP A 310 8.16 14.93 -4.50
CA TRP A 310 8.35 13.47 -4.49
C TRP A 310 9.26 12.98 -5.63
N ARG A 311 9.29 13.71 -6.74
CA ARG A 311 10.18 13.43 -7.88
C ARG A 311 11.61 13.92 -7.65
N SER A 312 11.80 14.93 -6.82
CA SER A 312 13.01 15.69 -6.48
C SER A 312 14.27 15.28 -7.25
N ALA A 313 14.79 16.18 -8.04
CA ALA A 313 15.97 15.94 -8.87
C ALA A 313 17.27 16.30 -8.17
N ALA A 314 17.36 17.44 -7.46
CA ALA A 314 18.60 17.96 -6.93
C ALA A 314 19.07 17.24 -5.66
N LEU A 315 20.32 16.78 -5.67
CA LEU A 315 21.01 16.26 -4.50
C LEU A 315 21.87 17.38 -3.90
N LYS A 316 21.68 17.63 -2.59
CA LYS A 316 22.37 18.70 -1.87
C LYS A 316 23.30 18.12 -0.82
N ASN A 317 24.47 18.75 -0.65
CA ASN A 317 25.35 18.45 0.47
C ASN A 317 24.86 19.16 1.75
N ILE A 318 25.55 18.92 2.87
CA ILE A 318 25.20 19.53 4.17
C ILE A 318 25.18 21.06 4.14
N LYS A 319 25.97 21.70 3.26
CA LYS A 319 25.97 23.16 3.07
C LYS A 319 24.85 23.66 2.16
N GLY A 320 23.98 22.76 1.63
CA GLY A 320 22.90 23.12 0.71
C GLY A 320 23.33 23.30 -0.74
N ALA A 321 24.60 23.10 -1.08
CA ALA A 321 25.07 23.18 -2.47
C ALA A 321 24.62 21.93 -3.26
N GLU A 322 24.16 22.14 -4.49
CA GLU A 322 23.82 21.06 -5.42
C GLU A 322 25.08 20.34 -5.85
N VAL A 323 25.11 19.02 -5.68
CA VAL A 323 26.27 18.17 -5.97
C VAL A 323 25.96 17.08 -7.00
N GLY A 324 24.70 16.91 -7.35
CA GLY A 324 24.21 15.94 -8.31
C GLY A 324 22.70 15.97 -8.42
N GLU A 325 22.16 14.99 -9.11
CA GLU A 325 20.72 14.88 -9.31
C GLU A 325 20.26 13.43 -9.23
N ARG A 326 18.97 13.25 -8.88
CA ARG A 326 18.23 12.00 -9.10
C ARG A 326 17.43 12.16 -10.39
N ARG A 327 17.60 11.22 -11.32
CA ARG A 327 16.87 11.24 -12.59
C ARG A 327 16.40 9.85 -13.01
N SER A 328 15.30 9.83 -13.75
CA SER A 328 14.77 8.62 -14.37
C SER A 328 15.53 8.28 -15.63
N ILE A 329 15.81 6.98 -15.81
CA ILE A 329 16.59 6.46 -16.96
C ILE A 329 15.90 5.28 -17.64
N PHE A 330 14.64 5.00 -17.34
CA PHE A 330 13.87 3.93 -17.97
C PHE A 330 12.84 4.48 -18.97
N GLN A 331 12.41 3.58 -19.85
CA GLN A 331 11.29 3.82 -20.77
C GLN A 331 10.26 2.72 -20.58
N ILE A 332 8.99 3.12 -20.55
CA ILE A 332 7.85 2.19 -20.54
C ILE A 332 7.68 1.64 -21.96
N GLN A 333 7.45 0.34 -22.03
CA GLN A 333 7.08 -0.37 -23.26
C GLN A 333 5.57 -0.64 -23.21
N MET A 334 4.87 -0.23 -24.25
CA MET A 334 3.46 -0.59 -24.43
C MET A 334 3.39 -2.06 -24.86
N ALA A 335 2.41 -2.81 -24.32
CA ALA A 335 2.25 -4.24 -24.58
C ALA A 335 1.37 -4.54 -25.80
#